data_e98b29271f1f41decb5f1d909032317c
#
_entry.id   e98b29271f1f41decb5f1d909032317c
#
_cell.length_a   1.000
_cell.length_b   1.000
_cell.length_c   1.000
_cell.angle_alpha   90.00
_cell.angle_beta   90.00
_cell.angle_gamma   90.00
#
_symmetry.space_group_name_H-M   'P 1'
#
loop_
_entity.id
_entity.type
_entity.pdbx_description
1 polymer ?
#
loop_
_entity_poly.entity_id
_entity_poly.type
_entity_poly.pdbx_seq_one_letter_code
_entity_poly.pdbx_strand_id
1 'polypeptide(L)'
;VKRLGDLSESGTSIFLFVCLSCLSGCAYFESNDIRRGDQHLAAGKWEEATIAYRQALKETPFDAALQEKFNLARERAAAQYEERGRNALKEHHIDLAVEHFKRALSIEPSNPEHQAALAQALRLKEAREHFREADRLAQLGRVDEAMEGYARSAELDPSFPEPLEGISKLTEDQQARNRDDQRKQPITLRFRNAGLKEVLEGIGKAGGMNLIFDRDVRNDPVTIAIEDTPFDDALNLILNSNNLFSRLVSPGVMIVSPNTRQKQEQYQDLMIRTFYLSNAKAKDMLVLLNGRLDSKRMHANEQLNTIVIRDQPEKIEMAEKIIMANDRLDSEVLFDVEVLEVDRTVDQ
;
A
#
# COMPACT_ATOMS: atom_id res chain seq x y z
N VAL A 1 30.22 -70.46 92.23
CA VAL A 1 29.22 -71.32 91.59
C VAL A 1 28.28 -70.51 90.71
N LYS A 2 28.18 -70.92 89.43
CA LYS A 2 27.16 -70.69 88.44
C LYS A 2 26.97 -69.29 87.82
N ARG A 3 27.47 -69.20 86.61
CA ARG A 3 26.78 -68.89 85.31
C ARG A 3 26.02 -67.58 85.24
N LEU A 4 26.61 -66.65 84.54
CA LEU A 4 25.94 -65.61 83.77
C LEU A 4 26.20 -65.91 82.32
N GLY A 5 25.11 -66.29 81.62
CA GLY A 5 25.08 -66.55 80.16
C GLY A 5 24.47 -65.40 79.41
N ASP A 6 25.05 -65.15 78.28
CA ASP A 6 24.46 -64.68 77.04
C ASP A 6 23.17 -63.74 77.04
N LEU A 7 23.38 -62.50 76.80
CA LEU A 7 22.42 -61.54 76.16
C LEU A 7 23.15 -60.30 75.63
N SER A 8 23.83 -60.42 74.47
CA SER A 8 24.35 -59.17 73.81
C SER A 8 24.55 -59.24 72.29
N GLU A 9 23.83 -60.08 71.53
CA GLU A 9 23.99 -60.11 70.07
C GLU A 9 22.75 -59.77 69.27
N SER A 10 21.58 -59.51 69.84
CA SER A 10 20.35 -59.15 69.05
C SER A 10 20.04 -57.66 68.98
N GLY A 11 20.72 -56.81 69.78
CA GLY A 11 20.41 -55.34 69.82
C GLY A 11 21.11 -54.53 68.75
N THR A 12 22.31 -54.93 68.31
CA THR A 12 23.10 -54.16 67.35
C THR A 12 22.64 -54.36 65.88
N SER A 13 22.05 -55.55 65.60
CA SER A 13 21.55 -55.78 64.20
C SER A 13 20.27 -55.05 63.89
N ILE A 14 19.40 -54.80 64.89
CA ILE A 14 18.17 -54.05 64.69
C ILE A 14 18.45 -52.54 64.57
N PHE A 15 19.45 -51.98 65.23
CA PHE A 15 19.82 -50.56 65.15
C PHE A 15 20.51 -50.24 63.81
N LEU A 16 21.26 -51.20 63.24
CA LEU A 16 21.88 -50.97 61.93
C LEU A 16 20.89 -51.07 60.78
N PHE A 17 19.80 -51.85 60.91
CA PHE A 17 18.76 -51.96 59.90
C PHE A 17 17.78 -50.75 59.91
N VAL A 18 17.54 -50.16 61.08
CA VAL A 18 16.70 -48.91 61.18
C VAL A 18 17.47 -47.70 60.68
N CYS A 19 18.77 -47.59 60.85
CA CYS A 19 19.56 -46.52 60.25
C CYS A 19 19.74 -46.65 58.74
N LEU A 20 19.79 -47.86 58.19
CA LEU A 20 19.92 -48.11 56.76
C LEU A 20 18.59 -47.85 56.01
N SER A 21 17.44 -48.07 56.67
CA SER A 21 16.11 -47.74 56.13
C SER A 21 15.79 -46.26 56.19
N CYS A 22 16.43 -45.45 57.06
CA CYS A 22 16.34 -43.99 57.07
C CYS A 22 17.22 -43.34 56.02
N LEU A 23 18.27 -43.98 55.53
CA LEU A 23 19.12 -43.43 54.45
C LEU A 23 18.57 -43.70 53.03
N SER A 24 17.64 -44.62 52.87
CA SER A 24 16.96 -44.91 51.62
C SER A 24 15.61 -44.11 51.45
N GLY A 25 15.22 -43.29 52.43
CA GLY A 25 13.97 -42.55 52.48
C GLY A 25 14.05 -41.12 52.00
N CYS A 26 15.22 -40.64 51.55
CA CYS A 26 15.32 -39.41 50.73
C CYS A 26 15.18 -39.76 49.25
N ALA A 27 14.15 -40.51 48.86
CA ALA A 27 13.60 -40.43 47.52
C ALA A 27 13.07 -38.97 47.41
N TYR A 28 13.81 -38.13 46.72
CA TYR A 28 13.41 -36.78 46.33
C TYR A 28 12.01 -36.90 45.74
N PHE A 29 11.00 -36.52 46.52
CA PHE A 29 9.62 -36.48 46.04
C PHE A 29 9.56 -35.23 45.11
N GLU A 30 10.07 -35.45 43.91
CA GLU A 30 10.04 -34.42 42.87
C GLU A 30 8.58 -34.03 42.67
N SER A 31 8.20 -32.79 42.98
CA SER A 31 6.81 -32.39 42.89
C SER A 31 6.33 -32.64 41.46
N ASN A 32 5.09 -33.07 41.32
CA ASN A 32 4.51 -33.36 40.02
C ASN A 32 4.65 -32.14 39.05
N ASP A 33 4.68 -30.93 39.62
CA ASP A 33 4.83 -29.66 38.86
C ASP A 33 6.26 -29.45 38.37
N ILE A 34 7.30 -29.87 39.11
CA ILE A 34 8.70 -29.84 38.60
C ILE A 34 8.83 -30.78 37.40
N ARG A 35 8.35 -32.02 37.52
CA ARG A 35 8.41 -32.95 36.40
C ARG A 35 7.65 -32.48 35.16
N ARG A 36 6.47 -31.85 35.34
CA ARG A 36 5.71 -31.22 34.23
C ARG A 36 6.49 -30.07 33.63
N GLY A 37 7.13 -29.23 34.44
CA GLY A 37 8.00 -28.15 33.99
C GLY A 37 9.15 -28.68 33.14
N ASP A 38 9.84 -29.71 33.57
CA ASP A 38 10.94 -30.34 32.81
C ASP A 38 10.46 -30.96 31.48
N GLN A 39 9.28 -31.57 31.46
CA GLN A 39 8.68 -32.08 30.23
C GLN A 39 8.35 -30.93 29.24
N HIS A 40 7.76 -29.83 29.71
CA HIS A 40 7.48 -28.68 28.88
C HIS A 40 8.75 -27.98 28.38
N LEU A 41 9.78 -27.90 29.26
CA LEU A 41 11.08 -27.34 28.90
C LEU A 41 11.73 -28.15 27.77
N ALA A 42 11.75 -29.49 27.90
CA ALA A 42 12.30 -30.40 26.88
C ALA A 42 11.50 -30.34 25.56
N ALA A 43 10.21 -30.06 25.64
CA ALA A 43 9.34 -29.90 24.47
C ALA A 43 9.40 -28.49 23.84
N GLY A 44 10.23 -27.56 24.37
CA GLY A 44 10.31 -26.17 23.88
C GLY A 44 9.07 -25.32 24.21
N LYS A 45 8.22 -25.78 25.13
CA LYS A 45 7.02 -25.08 25.61
C LYS A 45 7.37 -24.21 26.81
N TRP A 46 8.09 -23.11 26.54
CA TRP A 46 8.72 -22.28 27.56
C TRP A 46 7.72 -21.61 28.51
N GLU A 47 6.58 -21.16 27.99
CA GLU A 47 5.53 -20.48 28.77
C GLU A 47 4.89 -21.49 29.75
N GLU A 48 4.53 -22.67 29.27
CA GLU A 48 3.96 -23.75 30.11
C GLU A 48 4.96 -24.24 31.16
N ALA A 49 6.26 -24.33 30.80
CA ALA A 49 7.32 -24.61 31.74
C ALA A 49 7.41 -23.55 32.84
N THR A 50 7.35 -22.28 32.48
CA THR A 50 7.35 -21.15 33.42
C THR A 50 6.19 -21.22 34.39
N ILE A 51 4.99 -21.58 33.92
CA ILE A 51 3.80 -21.73 34.78
C ILE A 51 3.98 -22.90 35.76
N ALA A 52 4.46 -24.05 35.28
CA ALA A 52 4.67 -25.23 36.11
C ALA A 52 5.71 -24.95 37.19
N TYR A 53 6.88 -24.40 36.84
CA TYR A 53 7.92 -24.05 37.81
C TYR A 53 7.46 -22.98 38.81
N ARG A 54 6.68 -21.98 38.38
CA ARG A 54 6.10 -21.01 39.31
C ARG A 54 5.17 -21.67 40.33
N GLN A 55 4.41 -22.67 39.93
CA GLN A 55 3.57 -23.42 40.86
C GLN A 55 4.42 -24.22 41.86
N ALA A 56 5.47 -24.92 41.39
CA ALA A 56 6.38 -25.64 42.23
C ALA A 56 7.12 -24.75 43.23
N LEU A 57 7.53 -23.54 42.83
CA LEU A 57 8.18 -22.56 43.72
C LEU A 57 7.28 -22.04 44.84
N LYS A 58 5.95 -22.19 44.77
CA LYS A 58 5.08 -21.89 45.90
C LYS A 58 5.24 -22.88 47.04
N GLU A 59 5.57 -24.13 46.73
CA GLU A 59 5.80 -25.18 47.68
C GLU A 59 7.24 -25.16 48.22
N THR A 60 8.21 -24.85 47.37
CA THR A 60 9.66 -24.81 47.70
C THR A 60 10.30 -23.47 47.30
N PRO A 61 10.02 -22.35 47.98
CA PRO A 61 10.46 -21.01 47.57
C PRO A 61 11.95 -20.79 47.55
N PHE A 62 12.71 -21.54 48.30
CA PHE A 62 14.16 -21.39 48.49
C PHE A 62 14.99 -22.44 47.73
N ASP A 63 14.37 -23.24 46.86
CA ASP A 63 15.09 -24.18 46.02
C ASP A 63 15.81 -23.42 44.87
N ALA A 64 17.13 -23.26 45.03
CA ALA A 64 17.98 -22.54 44.09
C ALA A 64 17.99 -23.18 42.68
N ALA A 65 17.98 -24.53 42.62
CA ALA A 65 17.97 -25.22 41.32
C ALA A 65 16.64 -25.02 40.57
N LEU A 66 15.53 -25.03 41.31
CA LEU A 66 14.20 -24.76 40.73
C LEU A 66 14.06 -23.28 40.33
N GLN A 67 14.63 -22.34 41.08
CA GLN A 67 14.67 -20.90 40.69
C GLN A 67 15.46 -20.71 39.41
N GLU A 68 16.58 -21.39 39.23
CA GLU A 68 17.37 -21.33 37.98
C GLU A 68 16.57 -21.86 36.78
N LYS A 69 15.91 -23.03 36.92
CA LYS A 69 15.03 -23.57 35.87
C LYS A 69 13.85 -22.61 35.54
N PHE A 70 13.24 -22.02 36.55
CA PHE A 70 12.17 -21.05 36.38
C PHE A 70 12.67 -19.82 35.65
N ASN A 71 13.82 -19.27 36.02
CA ASN A 71 14.40 -18.09 35.36
C ASN A 71 14.76 -18.39 33.91
N LEU A 72 15.37 -19.56 33.63
CA LEU A 72 15.67 -19.99 32.26
C LEU A 72 14.40 -20.12 31.40
N ALA A 73 13.36 -20.78 31.92
CA ALA A 73 12.09 -20.95 31.18
C ALA A 73 11.42 -19.61 30.93
N ARG A 74 11.43 -18.69 31.91
CA ARG A 74 10.86 -17.34 31.79
C ARG A 74 11.58 -16.51 30.74
N GLU A 75 12.92 -16.50 30.77
CA GLU A 75 13.75 -15.80 29.77
C GLU A 75 13.48 -16.34 28.35
N ARG A 76 13.46 -17.67 28.19
CA ARG A 76 13.17 -18.31 26.90
C ARG A 76 11.76 -18.01 26.39
N ALA A 77 10.77 -18.01 27.28
CA ALA A 77 9.40 -17.67 26.93
C ALA A 77 9.27 -16.20 26.47
N ALA A 78 9.90 -15.26 27.19
CA ALA A 78 9.90 -13.85 26.81
C ALA A 78 10.62 -13.62 25.48
N ALA A 79 11.81 -14.23 25.28
CA ALA A 79 12.57 -14.14 24.03
C ALA A 79 11.79 -14.68 22.83
N GLN A 80 11.02 -15.77 23.00
CA GLN A 80 10.18 -16.32 21.94
C GLN A 80 9.09 -15.33 21.51
N TYR A 81 8.45 -14.64 22.44
CA TYR A 81 7.45 -13.62 22.10
C TYR A 81 8.10 -12.38 21.49
N GLU A 82 9.28 -11.99 21.96
CA GLU A 82 10.04 -10.91 21.32
C GLU A 82 10.38 -11.22 19.86
N GLU A 83 10.87 -12.41 19.58
CA GLU A 83 11.17 -12.86 18.23
C GLU A 83 9.91 -12.84 17.33
N ARG A 84 8.79 -13.36 17.84
CA ARG A 84 7.49 -13.29 17.13
C ARG A 84 7.07 -11.84 16.86
N GLY A 85 7.25 -10.95 17.82
CA GLY A 85 6.97 -9.53 17.65
C GLY A 85 7.85 -8.88 16.57
N ARG A 86 9.15 -9.17 16.58
CA ARG A 86 10.09 -8.68 15.55
C ARG A 86 9.75 -9.22 14.15
N ASN A 87 9.35 -10.50 14.04
CA ASN A 87 8.93 -11.07 12.77
C ASN A 87 7.61 -10.44 12.27
N ALA A 88 6.64 -10.21 13.16
CA ALA A 88 5.41 -9.51 12.82
C ALA A 88 5.68 -8.07 12.32
N LEU A 89 6.67 -7.34 12.88
CA LEU A 89 7.08 -6.05 12.36
C LEU A 89 7.68 -6.14 10.96
N LYS A 90 8.51 -7.16 10.67
CA LYS A 90 9.07 -7.38 9.32
C LYS A 90 7.99 -7.66 8.28
N GLU A 91 6.90 -8.30 8.70
CA GLU A 91 5.73 -8.60 7.87
C GLU A 91 4.69 -7.47 7.86
N HIS A 92 5.00 -6.31 8.45
CA HIS A 92 4.12 -5.15 8.58
C HIS A 92 2.83 -5.41 9.40
N HIS A 93 2.79 -6.46 10.20
CA HIS A 93 1.67 -6.78 11.10
C HIS A 93 1.84 -6.09 12.46
N ILE A 94 1.72 -4.76 12.49
CA ILE A 94 2.06 -3.93 13.66
C ILE A 94 1.22 -4.28 14.89
N ASP A 95 -0.10 -4.51 14.73
CA ASP A 95 -0.97 -4.86 15.86
C ASP A 95 -0.57 -6.18 16.50
N LEU A 96 -0.20 -7.18 15.70
CA LEU A 96 0.28 -8.47 16.18
C LEU A 96 1.64 -8.33 16.88
N ALA A 97 2.51 -7.47 16.38
CA ALA A 97 3.77 -7.16 17.03
C ALA A 97 3.57 -6.54 18.43
N VAL A 98 2.66 -5.57 18.54
CA VAL A 98 2.29 -4.96 19.83
C VAL A 98 1.77 -6.01 20.82
N GLU A 99 0.94 -6.94 20.36
CA GLU A 99 0.44 -8.04 21.19
C GLU A 99 1.59 -8.94 21.71
N HIS A 100 2.49 -9.36 20.83
CA HIS A 100 3.62 -10.19 21.19
C HIS A 100 4.59 -9.47 22.14
N PHE A 101 4.92 -8.21 21.90
CA PHE A 101 5.79 -7.45 22.81
C PHE A 101 5.13 -7.21 24.19
N LYS A 102 3.80 -6.96 24.23
CA LYS A 102 3.06 -6.91 25.50
C LYS A 102 3.17 -8.24 26.25
N ARG A 103 3.10 -9.36 25.52
CA ARG A 103 3.24 -10.69 26.14
C ARG A 103 4.64 -10.91 26.68
N ALA A 104 5.69 -10.58 25.91
CA ALA A 104 7.09 -10.64 26.37
C ALA A 104 7.27 -9.82 27.65
N LEU A 105 6.79 -8.57 27.65
CA LEU A 105 6.88 -7.67 28.80
C LEU A 105 6.05 -8.18 30.01
N SER A 106 4.93 -8.88 29.82
CA SER A 106 4.16 -9.48 30.91
C SER A 106 4.92 -10.62 31.61
N ILE A 107 5.81 -11.29 30.89
CA ILE A 107 6.66 -12.36 31.40
C ILE A 107 7.89 -11.76 32.10
N GLU A 108 8.49 -10.72 31.54
CA GLU A 108 9.65 -10.00 32.08
C GLU A 108 9.43 -8.48 32.16
N PRO A 109 8.70 -7.99 33.18
CA PRO A 109 8.30 -6.58 33.27
C PRO A 109 9.45 -5.58 33.37
N SER A 110 10.58 -6.01 33.91
CA SER A 110 11.74 -5.15 34.15
C SER A 110 12.77 -5.20 33.01
N ASN A 111 12.50 -5.93 31.93
CA ASN A 111 13.43 -6.04 30.82
C ASN A 111 13.35 -4.77 29.94
N PRO A 112 14.43 -3.97 29.82
CA PRO A 112 14.44 -2.71 29.09
C PRO A 112 14.31 -2.94 27.56
N GLU A 113 14.78 -4.09 27.04
CA GLU A 113 14.67 -4.41 25.60
C GLU A 113 13.22 -4.62 25.20
N HIS A 114 12.46 -5.40 26.01
CA HIS A 114 11.03 -5.61 25.77
C HIS A 114 10.21 -4.31 25.88
N GLN A 115 10.60 -3.41 26.83
CA GLN A 115 9.98 -2.09 26.95
C GLN A 115 10.24 -1.23 25.71
N ALA A 116 11.50 -1.20 25.23
CA ALA A 116 11.88 -0.45 24.03
C ALA A 116 11.20 -1.00 22.78
N ALA A 117 11.14 -2.32 22.61
CA ALA A 117 10.47 -2.97 21.49
C ALA A 117 8.96 -2.67 21.46
N LEU A 118 8.30 -2.74 22.60
CA LEU A 118 6.90 -2.34 22.72
C LEU A 118 6.68 -0.87 22.41
N ALA A 119 7.52 0.02 22.94
CA ALA A 119 7.43 1.46 22.67
C ALA A 119 7.61 1.77 21.19
N GLN A 120 8.56 1.09 20.51
CA GLN A 120 8.74 1.21 19.07
C GLN A 120 7.49 0.75 18.31
N ALA A 121 6.95 -0.42 18.63
CA ALA A 121 5.76 -0.94 17.95
C ALA A 121 4.52 -0.05 18.15
N LEU A 122 4.35 0.52 19.35
CA LEU A 122 3.27 1.48 19.63
C LEU A 122 3.43 2.78 18.83
N ARG A 123 4.66 3.30 18.70
CA ARG A 123 4.95 4.46 17.86
C ARG A 123 4.63 4.22 16.38
N LEU A 124 5.00 3.05 15.85
CA LEU A 124 4.64 2.66 14.49
C LEU A 124 3.12 2.53 14.30
N LYS A 125 2.42 2.00 15.30
CA LYS A 125 0.95 1.94 15.29
C LYS A 125 0.32 3.32 15.25
N GLU A 126 0.77 4.24 16.11
CA GLU A 126 0.33 5.64 16.15
C GLU A 126 0.55 6.32 14.79
N ALA A 127 1.70 6.08 14.14
CA ALA A 127 1.98 6.59 12.79
C ALA A 127 0.90 6.14 11.79
N ARG A 128 0.52 4.85 11.80
CA ARG A 128 -0.54 4.32 10.91
C ARG A 128 -1.92 4.88 11.23
N GLU A 129 -2.22 5.16 12.48
CA GLU A 129 -3.47 5.78 12.90
C GLU A 129 -3.56 7.23 12.40
N HIS A 130 -2.50 8.03 12.56
CA HIS A 130 -2.43 9.38 12.00
C HIS A 130 -2.54 9.40 10.48
N PHE A 131 -1.91 8.46 9.79
CA PHE A 131 -2.04 8.33 8.34
C PHE A 131 -3.49 8.07 7.90
N ARG A 132 -4.17 7.09 8.52
CA ARG A 132 -5.56 6.77 8.19
C ARG A 132 -6.51 7.94 8.44
N GLU A 133 -6.30 8.67 9.55
CA GLU A 133 -7.11 9.85 9.85
C GLU A 133 -6.83 10.98 8.85
N ALA A 134 -5.56 11.20 8.46
CA ALA A 134 -5.18 12.16 7.44
C ALA A 134 -5.82 11.82 6.07
N ASP A 135 -5.83 10.56 5.67
CA ASP A 135 -6.51 10.09 4.46
C ASP A 135 -8.01 10.42 4.49
N ARG A 136 -8.65 10.17 5.61
CA ARG A 136 -10.07 10.50 5.80
C ARG A 136 -10.33 12.00 5.70
N LEU A 137 -9.48 12.81 6.33
CA LEU A 137 -9.57 14.28 6.28
C LEU A 137 -9.34 14.80 4.84
N ALA A 138 -8.39 14.23 4.11
CA ALA A 138 -8.14 14.55 2.72
C ALA A 138 -9.36 14.27 1.83
N GLN A 139 -10.03 13.13 2.02
CA GLN A 139 -11.26 12.78 1.31
C GLN A 139 -12.42 13.75 1.63
N LEU A 140 -12.47 14.30 2.84
CA LEU A 140 -13.45 15.31 3.25
C LEU A 140 -13.09 16.73 2.77
N GLY A 141 -11.96 16.91 2.09
CA GLY A 141 -11.48 18.21 1.62
C GLY A 141 -10.87 19.10 2.71
N ARG A 142 -10.61 18.55 3.90
CA ARG A 142 -9.96 19.25 5.03
C ARG A 142 -8.44 19.20 4.86
N VAL A 143 -7.94 19.93 3.84
CA VAL A 143 -6.56 19.79 3.33
C VAL A 143 -5.52 20.09 4.40
N ASP A 144 -5.66 21.20 5.14
CA ASP A 144 -4.68 21.64 6.14
C ASP A 144 -4.52 20.61 7.26
N GLU A 145 -5.63 20.09 7.77
CA GLU A 145 -5.65 19.09 8.83
C GLU A 145 -5.12 17.73 8.34
N ALA A 146 -5.39 17.38 7.07
CA ALA A 146 -4.84 16.19 6.46
C ALA A 146 -3.31 16.30 6.33
N MET A 147 -2.78 17.45 5.91
CA MET A 147 -1.35 17.69 5.81
C MET A 147 -0.65 17.60 7.19
N GLU A 148 -1.27 18.12 8.25
CA GLU A 148 -0.76 18.01 9.61
C GLU A 148 -0.74 16.54 10.08
N GLY A 149 -1.79 15.78 9.81
CA GLY A 149 -1.88 14.35 10.13
C GLY A 149 -0.82 13.51 9.40
N TYR A 150 -0.61 13.76 8.10
CA TYR A 150 0.46 13.12 7.34
C TYR A 150 1.85 13.48 7.86
N ALA A 151 2.09 14.77 8.17
CA ALA A 151 3.35 15.22 8.73
C ALA A 151 3.66 14.53 10.07
N ARG A 152 2.65 14.41 10.93
CA ARG A 152 2.77 13.69 12.20
C ARG A 152 3.07 12.21 12.01
N SER A 153 2.41 11.56 11.05
CA SER A 153 2.69 10.16 10.69
C SER A 153 4.14 9.96 10.22
N ALA A 154 4.64 10.84 9.33
CA ALA A 154 6.01 10.79 8.83
C ALA A 154 7.06 11.04 9.92
N GLU A 155 6.76 11.90 10.90
CA GLU A 155 7.64 12.14 12.07
C GLU A 155 7.74 10.90 12.95
N LEU A 156 6.62 10.18 13.16
CA LEU A 156 6.57 8.99 13.99
C LEU A 156 7.24 7.79 13.31
N ASP A 157 7.10 7.65 12.00
CA ASP A 157 7.72 6.59 11.21
C ASP A 157 8.33 7.14 9.90
N PRO A 158 9.59 7.59 9.93
CA PRO A 158 10.28 8.09 8.73
C PRO A 158 10.51 7.03 7.65
N SER A 159 10.35 5.75 7.96
CA SER A 159 10.48 4.65 6.98
C SER A 159 9.18 4.36 6.21
N PHE A 160 8.10 5.05 6.55
CA PHE A 160 6.80 4.96 5.92
C PHE A 160 6.65 6.07 4.86
N PRO A 161 6.76 5.78 3.55
CA PRO A 161 6.80 6.81 2.51
C PRO A 161 5.42 7.41 2.20
N GLU A 162 4.33 6.68 2.40
CA GLU A 162 2.98 7.05 1.97
C GLU A 162 2.48 8.40 2.54
N PRO A 163 2.80 8.81 3.78
CA PRO A 163 2.44 10.13 4.28
C PRO A 163 3.08 11.27 3.48
N LEU A 164 4.34 11.11 3.04
CA LEU A 164 5.02 12.12 2.23
C LEU A 164 4.44 12.20 0.82
N GLU A 165 4.04 11.08 0.25
CA GLU A 165 3.30 11.03 -1.02
C GLU A 165 1.95 11.73 -0.90
N GLY A 166 1.24 11.52 0.22
CA GLY A 166 -0.02 12.21 0.53
C GLY A 166 0.14 13.73 0.59
N ILE A 167 1.18 14.22 1.27
CA ILE A 167 1.51 15.65 1.33
C ILE A 167 1.81 16.20 -0.07
N SER A 168 2.65 15.50 -0.85
CA SER A 168 3.01 15.92 -2.21
C SER A 168 1.76 16.07 -3.09
N LYS A 169 0.90 15.07 -3.07
CA LYS A 169 -0.36 15.06 -3.83
C LYS A 169 -1.29 16.20 -3.43
N LEU A 170 -1.52 16.41 -2.14
CA LEU A 170 -2.38 17.51 -1.67
C LEU A 170 -1.81 18.87 -2.05
N THR A 171 -0.49 19.04 -1.99
CA THR A 171 0.20 20.28 -2.39
C THR A 171 0.05 20.54 -3.88
N GLU A 172 0.23 19.51 -4.72
CA GLU A 172 0.03 19.60 -6.17
C GLU A 172 -1.41 19.95 -6.53
N ASP A 173 -2.40 19.30 -5.89
CA ASP A 173 -3.82 19.56 -6.09
C ASP A 173 -4.19 21.00 -5.68
N GLN A 174 -3.66 21.50 -4.57
CA GLN A 174 -3.88 22.87 -4.11
C GLN A 174 -3.27 23.90 -5.06
N GLN A 175 -2.04 23.63 -5.53
CA GLN A 175 -1.41 24.48 -6.55
C GLN A 175 -2.18 24.47 -7.87
N ALA A 176 -2.73 23.32 -8.28
CA ALA A 176 -3.54 23.21 -9.48
C ALA A 176 -4.83 24.04 -9.34
N ARG A 177 -5.54 23.96 -8.20
CA ARG A 177 -6.74 24.76 -7.91
C ARG A 177 -6.42 26.26 -7.92
N ASN A 178 -5.35 26.67 -7.26
CA ASN A 178 -4.94 28.08 -7.22
C ASN A 178 -4.66 28.63 -8.62
N ARG A 179 -4.00 27.84 -9.50
CA ARG A 179 -3.78 28.21 -10.91
C ARG A 179 -5.07 28.30 -11.70
N ASP A 180 -6.00 27.36 -11.50
CA ASP A 180 -7.32 27.37 -12.14
C ASP A 180 -8.15 28.60 -11.74
N ASP A 181 -8.13 28.95 -10.47
CA ASP A 181 -8.83 30.13 -9.97
C ASP A 181 -8.20 31.42 -10.50
N GLN A 182 -6.86 31.49 -10.60
CA GLN A 182 -6.16 32.61 -11.20
C GLN A 182 -6.49 32.76 -12.70
N ARG A 183 -6.62 31.67 -13.45
CA ARG A 183 -7.02 31.66 -14.87
C ARG A 183 -8.46 32.14 -15.10
N LYS A 184 -9.36 31.93 -14.14
CA LYS A 184 -10.75 32.40 -14.21
C LYS A 184 -10.88 33.89 -13.88
N GLN A 185 -9.88 34.50 -13.21
CA GLN A 185 -9.93 35.92 -12.92
C GLN A 185 -9.84 36.72 -14.20
N PRO A 186 -10.70 37.77 -14.38
CA PRO A 186 -10.66 38.62 -15.56
C PRO A 186 -9.41 39.50 -15.55
N ILE A 187 -8.78 39.61 -16.70
CA ILE A 187 -7.59 40.43 -16.89
C ILE A 187 -7.92 41.69 -17.71
N THR A 188 -7.25 42.77 -17.39
CA THR A 188 -7.32 44.05 -18.15
C THR A 188 -5.91 44.47 -18.52
N LEU A 189 -5.58 44.44 -19.82
CA LEU A 189 -4.26 44.74 -20.35
C LEU A 189 -4.38 45.60 -21.60
N ARG A 190 -3.50 46.60 -21.77
CA ARG A 190 -3.43 47.45 -22.95
C ARG A 190 -2.01 47.54 -23.45
N PHE A 191 -1.80 47.12 -24.69
CA PHE A 191 -0.51 47.15 -25.37
C PHE A 191 -0.65 48.01 -26.65
N ARG A 192 0.33 48.85 -26.93
CA ARG A 192 0.39 49.64 -28.15
C ARG A 192 1.70 49.44 -28.84
N ASN A 193 1.68 48.90 -30.07
CA ASN A 193 2.86 48.65 -30.88
C ASN A 193 3.93 47.83 -30.12
N ALA A 194 3.49 46.81 -29.33
CA ALA A 194 4.34 45.90 -28.57
C ALA A 194 4.60 44.63 -29.35
N GLY A 195 5.74 44.01 -29.15
CA GLY A 195 6.03 42.70 -29.75
C GLY A 195 5.06 41.63 -29.31
N LEU A 196 4.60 40.77 -30.22
CA LEU A 196 3.62 39.73 -29.96
C LEU A 196 4.04 38.82 -28.79
N LYS A 197 5.32 38.49 -28.69
CA LYS A 197 5.86 37.66 -27.57
C LYS A 197 5.73 38.37 -26.23
N GLU A 198 6.03 39.68 -26.19
CA GLU A 198 5.89 40.52 -25.00
C GLU A 198 4.42 40.57 -24.51
N VAL A 199 3.49 40.72 -25.45
CA VAL A 199 2.06 40.73 -25.16
C VAL A 199 1.61 39.38 -24.59
N LEU A 200 2.00 38.29 -25.22
CA LEU A 200 1.69 36.92 -24.74
C LEU A 200 2.31 36.63 -23.38
N GLU A 201 3.58 37.02 -23.14
CA GLU A 201 4.23 36.92 -21.81
C GLU A 201 3.46 37.71 -20.76
N GLY A 202 3.00 38.94 -21.07
CA GLY A 202 2.18 39.74 -20.16
C GLY A 202 0.87 39.07 -19.79
N ILE A 203 0.20 38.46 -20.76
CA ILE A 203 -1.04 37.68 -20.55
C ILE A 203 -0.73 36.42 -19.73
N GLY A 204 0.31 35.65 -20.11
CA GLY A 204 0.73 34.46 -19.37
C GLY A 204 1.00 34.77 -17.90
N LYS A 205 1.73 35.84 -17.63
CA LYS A 205 2.04 36.30 -16.26
C LYS A 205 0.76 36.65 -15.48
N ALA A 206 -0.21 37.32 -16.13
CA ALA A 206 -1.48 37.66 -15.49
C ALA A 206 -2.30 36.41 -15.15
N GLY A 207 -2.26 35.37 -15.98
CA GLY A 207 -2.93 34.08 -15.73
C GLY A 207 -2.11 33.07 -14.94
N GLY A 208 -0.94 33.44 -14.41
CA GLY A 208 -0.06 32.51 -13.65
C GLY A 208 0.57 31.40 -14.50
N MET A 209 0.70 31.64 -15.83
CA MET A 209 1.22 30.69 -16.80
C MET A 209 2.55 31.14 -17.39
N ASN A 210 3.53 30.23 -17.47
CA ASN A 210 4.77 30.48 -18.22
C ASN A 210 4.59 30.08 -19.68
N LEU A 211 4.80 31.02 -20.58
CA LEU A 211 4.71 30.78 -22.03
C LEU A 211 6.11 30.58 -22.60
N ILE A 212 6.31 29.46 -23.29
CA ILE A 212 7.51 29.15 -24.08
C ILE A 212 7.16 29.28 -25.54
N PHE A 213 7.99 29.98 -26.32
CA PHE A 213 7.76 30.18 -27.73
C PHE A 213 8.60 29.23 -28.57
N ASP A 214 7.92 28.56 -29.52
CA ASP A 214 8.64 27.87 -30.61
C ASP A 214 9.47 28.91 -31.41
N ARG A 215 10.61 28.47 -31.95
CA ARG A 215 11.52 29.35 -32.72
C ARG A 215 10.86 30.00 -33.93
N ASP A 216 9.83 29.37 -34.50
CA ASP A 216 9.15 29.81 -35.70
C ASP A 216 8.04 30.82 -35.38
N VAL A 217 7.81 31.18 -34.11
CA VAL A 217 6.88 32.25 -33.70
C VAL A 217 7.51 33.60 -34.00
N ARG A 218 6.84 34.38 -34.89
CA ARG A 218 7.25 35.76 -35.23
C ARG A 218 6.93 36.70 -34.08
N ASN A 219 7.72 37.75 -33.98
CA ASN A 219 7.51 38.80 -32.97
C ASN A 219 7.02 40.10 -33.63
N ASP A 220 5.93 40.00 -34.43
CA ASP A 220 5.37 41.14 -35.12
C ASP A 220 4.73 42.14 -34.13
N PRO A 221 4.78 43.44 -34.37
CA PRO A 221 4.17 44.42 -33.48
C PRO A 221 2.65 44.35 -33.52
N VAL A 222 2.01 44.33 -32.36
CA VAL A 222 0.56 44.25 -32.19
C VAL A 222 0.05 45.38 -31.27
N THR A 223 -1.18 45.82 -31.51
CA THR A 223 -1.88 46.76 -30.63
C THR A 223 -3.15 46.09 -30.16
N ILE A 224 -3.25 45.89 -28.86
CA ILE A 224 -4.33 45.13 -28.23
C ILE A 224 -4.83 45.83 -26.98
N ALA A 225 -6.13 45.87 -26.79
CA ALA A 225 -6.80 46.26 -25.58
C ALA A 225 -7.72 45.11 -25.14
N ILE A 226 -7.47 44.57 -23.97
CA ILE A 226 -8.26 43.52 -23.33
C ILE A 226 -8.81 44.12 -22.05
N GLU A 227 -10.12 44.04 -21.86
CA GLU A 227 -10.79 44.56 -20.67
C GLU A 227 -11.73 43.49 -20.10
N ASP A 228 -11.59 43.21 -18.81
CA ASP A 228 -12.48 42.34 -18.04
C ASP A 228 -12.70 40.96 -18.71
N THR A 229 -11.63 40.35 -19.23
CA THR A 229 -11.70 39.14 -20.03
C THR A 229 -10.95 38.02 -19.30
N PRO A 230 -11.54 36.81 -19.15
CA PRO A 230 -10.83 35.64 -18.59
C PRO A 230 -9.54 35.31 -19.33
N PHE A 231 -8.53 34.81 -18.62
CA PHE A 231 -7.22 34.53 -19.20
C PHE A 231 -7.29 33.65 -20.45
N ASP A 232 -8.05 32.55 -20.39
CA ASP A 232 -8.12 31.58 -21.49
C ASP A 232 -8.74 32.21 -22.75
N ASP A 233 -9.76 33.03 -22.58
CA ASP A 233 -10.42 33.74 -23.71
C ASP A 233 -9.49 34.77 -24.31
N ALA A 234 -8.81 35.57 -23.48
CA ALA A 234 -7.83 36.54 -23.92
C ALA A 234 -6.66 35.89 -24.67
N LEU A 235 -6.12 34.79 -24.14
CA LEU A 235 -5.05 34.06 -24.79
C LEU A 235 -5.50 33.48 -26.14
N ASN A 236 -6.66 32.81 -26.18
CA ASN A 236 -7.19 32.20 -27.40
C ASN A 236 -7.48 33.26 -28.49
N LEU A 237 -8.00 34.41 -28.10
CA LEU A 237 -8.25 35.50 -29.04
C LEU A 237 -6.97 35.94 -29.76
N ILE A 238 -5.88 36.11 -29.01
CA ILE A 238 -4.60 36.57 -29.58
C ILE A 238 -3.93 35.47 -30.39
N LEU A 239 -3.95 34.25 -29.91
CA LEU A 239 -3.39 33.10 -30.62
C LEU A 239 -4.09 32.90 -31.97
N ASN A 240 -5.44 32.93 -32.00
CA ASN A 240 -6.22 32.75 -33.21
C ASN A 240 -6.00 33.90 -34.20
N SER A 241 -5.95 35.17 -33.72
CA SER A 241 -5.71 36.34 -34.56
C SER A 241 -4.34 36.33 -35.23
N ASN A 242 -3.36 35.62 -34.65
CA ASN A 242 -2.00 35.53 -35.16
C ASN A 242 -1.66 34.16 -35.77
N ASN A 243 -2.66 33.32 -36.01
CA ASN A 243 -2.50 31.96 -36.52
C ASN A 243 -1.50 31.11 -35.69
N LEU A 244 -1.61 31.22 -34.37
CA LEU A 244 -0.84 30.46 -33.40
C LEU A 244 -1.75 29.48 -32.65
N PHE A 245 -1.16 28.48 -32.01
CA PHE A 245 -1.83 27.64 -31.02
C PHE A 245 -0.93 27.48 -29.78
N SER A 246 -1.55 27.20 -28.66
CA SER A 246 -0.82 26.86 -27.44
C SER A 246 -1.11 25.44 -26.99
N ARG A 247 -0.15 24.88 -26.26
CA ARG A 247 -0.31 23.58 -25.65
C ARG A 247 0.30 23.55 -24.25
N LEU A 248 -0.41 22.95 -23.32
CA LEU A 248 0.10 22.71 -21.96
C LEU A 248 1.16 21.60 -22.02
N VAL A 249 2.40 21.90 -21.59
CA VAL A 249 3.52 20.96 -21.56
C VAL A 249 3.69 20.35 -20.15
N SER A 250 3.48 21.17 -19.16
CA SER A 250 3.50 20.77 -17.75
C SER A 250 2.62 21.72 -16.93
N PRO A 251 2.28 21.39 -15.69
CA PRO A 251 1.49 22.28 -14.85
C PRO A 251 2.09 23.69 -14.78
N GLY A 252 1.33 24.70 -15.28
CA GLY A 252 1.77 26.10 -15.32
C GLY A 252 2.71 26.49 -16.47
N VAL A 253 2.98 25.60 -17.44
CA VAL A 253 3.84 25.89 -18.60
C VAL A 253 3.13 25.54 -19.90
N MET A 254 2.98 26.51 -20.79
CA MET A 254 2.42 26.32 -22.14
C MET A 254 3.47 26.63 -23.21
N ILE A 255 3.48 25.86 -24.28
CA ILE A 255 4.24 26.17 -25.48
C ILE A 255 3.30 26.85 -26.50
N VAL A 256 3.78 27.91 -27.11
CA VAL A 256 3.11 28.63 -28.19
C VAL A 256 3.83 28.36 -29.50
N SER A 257 3.11 27.96 -30.54
CA SER A 257 3.69 27.56 -31.83
C SER A 257 2.78 28.04 -32.99
N PRO A 258 3.32 28.21 -34.22
CA PRO A 258 2.51 28.46 -35.41
C PRO A 258 1.51 27.32 -35.64
N ASN A 259 0.28 27.70 -36.00
CA ASN A 259 -0.82 26.77 -36.24
C ASN A 259 -0.70 26.12 -37.62
N THR A 260 0.33 25.28 -37.77
CA THR A 260 0.57 24.45 -38.97
C THR A 260 0.40 22.98 -38.62
N ARG A 261 -0.04 22.17 -39.62
CA ARG A 261 -0.21 20.74 -39.45
C ARG A 261 1.06 20.04 -38.89
N GLN A 262 2.22 20.44 -39.41
CA GLN A 262 3.50 19.87 -38.96
C GLN A 262 3.78 20.16 -37.48
N LYS A 263 3.50 21.39 -37.01
CA LYS A 263 3.70 21.78 -35.61
C LYS A 263 2.65 21.16 -34.71
N GLN A 264 1.41 21.07 -35.16
CA GLN A 264 0.39 20.33 -34.42
C GLN A 264 0.78 18.86 -34.21
N GLU A 265 1.28 18.19 -35.27
CA GLU A 265 1.76 16.81 -35.17
C GLU A 265 3.01 16.67 -34.29
N GLN A 266 3.93 17.66 -34.30
CA GLN A 266 5.14 17.69 -33.49
C GLN A 266 4.84 17.79 -32.00
N TYR A 267 3.85 18.58 -31.62
CA TYR A 267 3.50 18.85 -30.22
C TYR A 267 2.30 18.03 -29.73
N GLN A 268 1.86 16.98 -30.44
CA GLN A 268 0.80 16.07 -29.99
C GLN A 268 1.26 15.23 -28.81
N ASP A 269 0.45 15.19 -27.74
CA ASP A 269 0.62 14.19 -26.69
C ASP A 269 0.16 12.83 -27.19
N LEU A 270 1.09 11.96 -27.45
CA LEU A 270 0.79 10.62 -27.90
C LEU A 270 0.89 9.67 -26.72
N MET A 271 -0.23 9.04 -26.40
CA MET A 271 -0.32 7.96 -25.44
C MET A 271 -0.30 6.62 -26.18
N ILE A 272 0.33 5.61 -25.57
CA ILE A 272 0.24 4.22 -26.06
C ILE A 272 -0.66 3.46 -25.09
N ARG A 273 -1.68 2.80 -25.63
CA ARG A 273 -2.56 1.93 -24.86
C ARG A 273 -2.77 0.61 -25.59
N THR A 274 -2.72 -0.47 -24.83
CA THR A 274 -2.99 -1.83 -25.32
C THR A 274 -4.37 -2.26 -24.84
N PHE A 275 -5.21 -2.74 -25.76
CA PHE A 275 -6.51 -3.28 -25.48
C PHE A 275 -6.50 -4.79 -25.72
N TYR A 276 -6.97 -5.55 -24.75
CA TYR A 276 -7.14 -6.99 -24.81
C TYR A 276 -8.59 -7.29 -25.19
N LEU A 277 -8.81 -8.06 -26.26
CA LEU A 277 -10.14 -8.41 -26.71
C LEU A 277 -10.52 -9.81 -26.21
N SER A 278 -11.73 -9.90 -25.66
CA SER A 278 -12.25 -11.16 -25.10
C SER A 278 -13.03 -11.99 -26.13
N ASN A 279 -13.79 -11.34 -27.00
CA ASN A 279 -14.73 -12.00 -27.91
C ASN A 279 -14.45 -11.67 -29.38
N ALA A 280 -14.23 -10.40 -29.68
CA ALA A 280 -13.98 -9.96 -31.06
C ALA A 280 -12.52 -10.28 -31.48
N LYS A 281 -12.32 -10.53 -32.79
CA LYS A 281 -10.96 -10.72 -33.33
C LYS A 281 -10.27 -9.38 -33.51
N ALA A 282 -9.00 -9.31 -33.08
CA ALA A 282 -8.21 -8.08 -33.15
C ALA A 282 -8.11 -7.50 -34.56
N LYS A 283 -8.06 -8.35 -35.59
CA LYS A 283 -8.02 -7.94 -36.99
C LYS A 283 -9.29 -7.22 -37.43
N ASP A 284 -10.46 -7.77 -37.09
CA ASP A 284 -11.77 -7.23 -37.49
C ASP A 284 -12.04 -5.92 -36.73
N MET A 285 -11.70 -5.88 -35.46
CA MET A 285 -11.78 -4.69 -34.62
C MET A 285 -10.83 -3.58 -35.14
N LEU A 286 -9.62 -3.92 -35.60
CA LEU A 286 -8.71 -2.96 -36.21
C LEU A 286 -9.30 -2.31 -37.46
N VAL A 287 -9.95 -3.10 -38.32
CA VAL A 287 -10.65 -2.58 -39.52
C VAL A 287 -11.75 -1.62 -39.15
N LEU A 288 -12.55 -1.97 -38.13
CA LEU A 288 -13.63 -1.12 -37.62
C LEU A 288 -13.09 0.20 -37.05
N LEU A 289 -12.00 0.14 -36.24
CA LEU A 289 -11.37 1.32 -35.67
C LEU A 289 -10.76 2.23 -36.74
N ASN A 290 -10.08 1.66 -37.75
CA ASN A 290 -9.51 2.42 -38.88
C ASN A 290 -10.58 3.17 -39.67
N GLY A 291 -11.77 2.61 -39.81
CA GLY A 291 -12.89 3.25 -40.49
C GLY A 291 -13.58 4.35 -39.71
N ARG A 292 -13.35 4.45 -38.40
CA ARG A 292 -14.03 5.40 -37.50
C ARG A 292 -13.09 6.43 -36.87
N LEU A 293 -11.81 6.04 -36.66
CA LEU A 293 -10.77 6.88 -36.10
C LEU A 293 -9.78 7.19 -37.21
N ASP A 294 -9.57 8.47 -37.51
CA ASP A 294 -8.50 8.89 -38.43
C ASP A 294 -7.14 8.74 -37.71
N SER A 295 -6.73 7.48 -37.48
CA SER A 295 -5.49 7.12 -36.82
C SER A 295 -4.72 6.09 -37.65
N LYS A 296 -3.45 6.43 -37.94
CA LYS A 296 -2.55 5.56 -38.71
C LYS A 296 -1.57 4.76 -37.84
N ARG A 297 -1.70 4.87 -36.50
CA ARG A 297 -0.74 4.31 -35.54
C ARG A 297 -1.39 3.24 -34.65
N MET A 298 -2.14 2.33 -35.29
CA MET A 298 -2.78 1.20 -34.64
C MET A 298 -2.21 -0.12 -35.18
N HIS A 299 -1.99 -1.07 -34.29
CA HIS A 299 -1.48 -2.41 -34.64
C HIS A 299 -2.26 -3.49 -33.91
N ALA A 300 -2.69 -4.51 -34.65
CA ALA A 300 -3.32 -5.70 -34.07
C ALA A 300 -2.31 -6.84 -33.94
N ASN A 301 -2.25 -7.46 -32.78
CA ASN A 301 -1.53 -8.71 -32.56
C ASN A 301 -2.57 -9.85 -32.53
N GLU A 302 -2.62 -10.65 -33.59
CA GLU A 302 -3.59 -11.74 -33.74
C GLU A 302 -3.32 -12.89 -32.77
N GLN A 303 -2.07 -13.14 -32.36
CA GLN A 303 -1.72 -14.23 -31.43
C GLN A 303 -2.19 -13.96 -30.01
N LEU A 304 -2.08 -12.72 -29.56
CA LEU A 304 -2.49 -12.29 -28.21
C LEU A 304 -3.91 -11.71 -28.21
N ASN A 305 -4.57 -11.63 -29.37
CA ASN A 305 -5.86 -10.95 -29.56
C ASN A 305 -5.89 -9.54 -28.95
N THR A 306 -4.84 -8.74 -29.22
CA THR A 306 -4.70 -7.39 -28.67
C THR A 306 -4.56 -6.33 -29.75
N ILE A 307 -4.97 -5.11 -29.44
CA ILE A 307 -4.79 -3.93 -30.27
C ILE A 307 -3.94 -2.93 -29.49
N VAL A 308 -2.83 -2.48 -30.09
CA VAL A 308 -2.00 -1.40 -29.57
C VAL A 308 -2.31 -0.14 -30.36
N ILE A 309 -2.69 0.91 -29.66
CA ILE A 309 -3.02 2.23 -30.24
C ILE A 309 -2.03 3.25 -29.68
N ARG A 310 -1.43 4.01 -30.57
CA ARG A 310 -0.60 5.18 -30.21
C ARG A 310 -1.21 6.44 -30.85
N ASP A 311 -1.99 7.17 -30.07
CA ASP A 311 -2.66 8.39 -30.54
C ASP A 311 -2.91 9.37 -29.38
N GLN A 312 -3.62 10.46 -29.65
CA GLN A 312 -4.05 11.42 -28.64
C GLN A 312 -4.99 10.77 -27.62
N PRO A 313 -4.99 11.25 -26.34
CA PRO A 313 -5.86 10.70 -25.30
C PRO A 313 -7.32 10.61 -25.69
N GLU A 314 -7.86 11.64 -26.36
CA GLU A 314 -9.25 11.70 -26.78
C GLU A 314 -9.60 10.61 -27.81
N LYS A 315 -8.67 10.32 -28.73
CA LYS A 315 -8.85 9.26 -29.73
C LYS A 315 -8.75 7.88 -29.08
N ILE A 316 -7.86 7.71 -28.08
CA ILE A 316 -7.74 6.48 -27.32
C ILE A 316 -9.01 6.21 -26.50
N GLU A 317 -9.59 7.23 -25.88
CA GLU A 317 -10.86 7.12 -25.16
C GLU A 317 -12.03 6.77 -26.11
N MET A 318 -12.04 7.36 -27.29
CA MET A 318 -13.03 7.01 -28.32
C MET A 318 -12.85 5.55 -28.80
N ALA A 319 -11.59 5.12 -29.00
CA ALA A 319 -11.28 3.72 -29.34
C ALA A 319 -11.79 2.75 -28.27
N GLU A 320 -11.56 3.08 -26.99
CA GLU A 320 -12.03 2.29 -25.86
C GLU A 320 -13.56 2.11 -25.86
N LYS A 321 -14.31 3.20 -26.08
CA LYS A 321 -15.76 3.16 -26.18
C LYS A 321 -16.24 2.28 -27.36
N ILE A 322 -15.55 2.38 -28.50
CA ILE A 322 -15.87 1.54 -29.68
C ILE A 322 -15.57 0.07 -29.38
N ILE A 323 -14.41 -0.22 -28.79
CA ILE A 323 -14.00 -1.58 -28.44
C ILE A 323 -15.00 -2.20 -27.44
N MET A 324 -15.33 -1.50 -26.34
CA MET A 324 -16.29 -1.99 -25.35
C MET A 324 -17.69 -2.24 -25.93
N ALA A 325 -18.09 -1.47 -26.93
CA ALA A 325 -19.38 -1.64 -27.58
C ALA A 325 -19.43 -2.85 -28.51
N ASN A 326 -18.29 -3.26 -29.09
CA ASN A 326 -18.22 -4.30 -30.12
C ASN A 326 -17.53 -5.59 -29.67
N ASP A 327 -16.81 -5.59 -28.52
CA ASP A 327 -16.22 -6.81 -27.95
C ASP A 327 -17.24 -7.56 -27.10
N ARG A 328 -18.28 -8.10 -27.78
CA ARG A 328 -19.37 -8.86 -27.16
C ARG A 328 -19.41 -10.27 -27.74
N LEU A 329 -19.98 -11.19 -26.98
CA LEU A 329 -20.24 -12.53 -27.43
C LEU A 329 -21.25 -12.48 -28.58
N ASP A 330 -21.01 -13.23 -29.65
CA ASP A 330 -22.00 -13.49 -30.67
C ASP A 330 -23.15 -14.29 -30.05
N SER A 331 -24.39 -13.94 -30.41
CA SER A 331 -25.54 -14.66 -29.93
C SER A 331 -25.58 -16.03 -30.61
N GLU A 332 -25.33 -17.09 -29.86
CA GLU A 332 -25.53 -18.46 -30.35
C GLU A 332 -27.01 -18.85 -30.24
N VAL A 333 -27.59 -19.33 -31.32
CA VAL A 333 -28.95 -19.91 -31.34
C VAL A 333 -28.81 -21.40 -31.55
N LEU A 334 -29.20 -22.17 -30.57
CA LEU A 334 -29.31 -23.64 -30.70
C LEU A 334 -30.67 -23.97 -31.31
N PHE A 335 -30.67 -24.62 -32.48
CA PHE A 335 -31.89 -25.18 -33.07
C PHE A 335 -31.90 -26.68 -32.80
N ASP A 336 -32.86 -27.14 -31.99
CA ASP A 336 -33.19 -28.55 -31.90
C ASP A 336 -34.23 -28.88 -32.97
N VAL A 337 -33.88 -29.74 -33.92
CA VAL A 337 -34.77 -30.20 -34.98
C VAL A 337 -35.11 -31.67 -34.73
N GLU A 338 -36.34 -31.93 -34.30
CA GLU A 338 -36.90 -33.30 -34.29
C GLU A 338 -37.57 -33.59 -35.62
N VAL A 339 -37.08 -34.61 -36.33
CA VAL A 339 -37.73 -35.13 -37.56
C VAL A 339 -38.55 -36.35 -37.18
N LEU A 340 -39.87 -36.18 -37.17
CA LEU A 340 -40.80 -37.28 -36.97
C LEU A 340 -41.27 -37.84 -38.33
N GLU A 341 -40.93 -39.07 -38.61
CA GLU A 341 -41.48 -39.84 -39.76
C GLU A 341 -42.75 -40.56 -39.31
N VAL A 342 -43.87 -40.19 -39.89
CA VAL A 342 -45.16 -40.84 -39.61
C VAL A 342 -45.53 -41.80 -40.78
N ASP A 343 -45.31 -43.11 -40.57
CA ASP A 343 -45.74 -44.13 -41.47
C ASP A 343 -47.28 -44.35 -41.35
N ARG A 344 -48.00 -44.05 -42.39
CA ARG A 344 -49.43 -44.24 -42.45
C ARG A 344 -49.73 -45.54 -43.19
N THR A 345 -49.79 -46.64 -42.48
CA THR A 345 -50.38 -47.90 -43.04
C THR A 345 -51.87 -47.76 -43.16
N VAL A 346 -52.36 -47.74 -44.39
CA VAL A 346 -53.78 -47.84 -44.69
C VAL A 346 -54.08 -49.31 -44.87
N ASP A 347 -54.68 -49.96 -43.88
CA ASP A 347 -55.30 -51.28 -44.07
C ASP A 347 -56.55 -51.16 -44.96
N GLN A 348 -56.53 -51.95 -46.05
CA GLN A 348 -57.69 -52.16 -46.93
C GLN A 348 -58.60 -53.26 -46.40
#